data_4536f37959485003a619c997cf2ff34b
#
_entry.id   4536f37959485003a619c997cf2ff34b
#
_cell.length_a   1.000
_cell.length_b   1.000
_cell.length_c   1.000
_cell.angle_alpha   90.00
_cell.angle_beta   90.00
_cell.angle_gamma   90.00
#
_symmetry.space_group_name_H-M   'P 1'
#
loop_
_entity.id
_entity.type
_entity.pdbx_description
1 polymer ?
#
loop_
_entity_poly.entity_id
_entity_poly.type
_entity_poly.pdbx_seq_one_letter_code
_entity_poly.pdbx_strand_id
1 'polypeptide(L)'
;KNERLRGEISPQYIQSITSLERIKRDQPQAKILIFLRNPADITFSFYGMAVHHHHVKIPHFSEAIRTNENIRERMFLFSQVKDCINLFSKNQIHFFVLEDFMKDREAAIKSLYEFLGVDTLFKPPSLNLVFNAAGSSKFPWLRQFENKFVSTLSGLGLTEFLKTLKTWSVIQKSQQLNTTKHKNHELSIEDRKYIYEE
;
A
#
# COMPACT_ATOMS: atom_id res chain seq x y z
N LYS A 1 -19.42 21.24 0.47
CA LYS A 1 -18.00 21.22 0.14
C LYS A 1 -17.88 21.15 -1.37
N ASN A 2 -17.21 22.16 -1.97
CA ASN A 2 -17.04 22.29 -3.44
C ASN A 2 -15.79 21.52 -3.89
N GLU A 3 -15.67 20.24 -3.53
CA GLU A 3 -14.56 19.40 -3.99
C GLU A 3 -14.80 19.00 -5.46
N ARG A 4 -13.79 19.21 -6.30
CA ARG A 4 -13.86 18.86 -7.73
C ARG A 4 -13.74 17.35 -7.97
N LEU A 5 -13.06 16.64 -7.07
CA LEU A 5 -12.89 15.18 -7.12
C LEU A 5 -13.14 14.58 -5.75
N ARG A 6 -13.66 13.35 -5.78
CA ARG A 6 -13.77 12.48 -4.61
C ARG A 6 -13.13 11.16 -4.94
N GLY A 7 -12.40 10.60 -3.99
CA GLY A 7 -11.73 9.32 -4.17
C GLY A 7 -11.93 8.44 -2.95
N GLU A 8 -11.83 7.13 -3.20
CA GLU A 8 -11.83 6.09 -2.19
C GLU A 8 -10.62 5.17 -2.41
N ILE A 9 -10.05 4.64 -1.34
CA ILE A 9 -8.93 3.70 -1.41
C ILE A 9 -9.41 2.37 -0.81
N SER A 10 -9.53 1.36 -1.67
CA SER A 10 -9.85 0.00 -1.26
C SER A 10 -9.05 -1.01 -2.10
N PRO A 11 -7.91 -1.49 -1.59
CA PRO A 11 -7.07 -2.43 -2.32
C PRO A 11 -7.76 -3.75 -2.66
N GLN A 12 -8.85 -4.09 -1.96
CA GLN A 12 -9.58 -5.34 -2.16
C GLN A 12 -10.51 -5.31 -3.37
N TYR A 13 -10.87 -4.14 -3.90
CA TYR A 13 -11.79 -4.06 -5.04
C TYR A 13 -11.26 -4.74 -6.29
N ILE A 14 -9.95 -4.65 -6.54
CA ILE A 14 -9.32 -5.29 -7.70
C ILE A 14 -9.36 -6.83 -7.64
N GLN A 15 -9.54 -7.42 -6.45
CA GLN A 15 -9.61 -8.87 -6.25
C GLN A 15 -11.00 -9.44 -6.51
N SER A 16 -11.99 -8.61 -6.81
CA SER A 16 -13.39 -9.02 -6.98
C SER A 16 -13.98 -8.42 -8.24
N ILE A 17 -14.17 -9.25 -9.24
CA ILE A 17 -14.84 -8.85 -10.50
C ILE A 17 -16.21 -8.22 -10.21
N THR A 18 -16.99 -8.78 -9.29
CA THR A 18 -18.29 -8.23 -8.89
C THR A 18 -18.19 -6.82 -8.30
N SER A 19 -17.10 -6.51 -7.58
CA SER A 19 -16.87 -5.16 -7.07
C SER A 19 -16.56 -4.18 -8.20
N LEU A 20 -15.74 -4.59 -9.15
CA LEU A 20 -15.41 -3.79 -10.34
C LEU A 20 -16.65 -3.54 -11.21
N GLU A 21 -17.49 -4.55 -11.43
CA GLU A 21 -18.77 -4.42 -12.15
C GLU A 21 -19.72 -3.44 -11.47
N ARG A 22 -19.82 -3.50 -10.14
CA ARG A 22 -20.63 -2.53 -9.37
C ARG A 22 -20.10 -1.10 -9.54
N ILE A 23 -18.78 -0.90 -9.43
CA ILE A 23 -18.17 0.41 -9.66
C ILE A 23 -18.49 0.89 -11.08
N LYS A 24 -18.34 0.04 -12.09
CA LYS A 24 -18.64 0.39 -13.48
C LYS A 24 -20.08 0.76 -13.70
N ARG A 25 -21.01 0.02 -13.08
CA ARG A 25 -22.46 0.28 -13.17
C ARG A 25 -22.85 1.59 -12.46
N ASP A 26 -22.37 1.78 -11.23
CA ASP A 26 -22.82 2.88 -10.36
C ASP A 26 -22.05 4.19 -10.63
N GLN A 27 -20.83 4.07 -11.15
CA GLN A 27 -19.93 5.18 -11.49
C GLN A 27 -19.25 4.94 -12.84
N PRO A 28 -19.97 4.99 -13.97
CA PRO A 28 -19.44 4.62 -15.29
C PRO A 28 -18.26 5.49 -15.76
N GLN A 29 -18.11 6.69 -15.17
CA GLN A 29 -17.00 7.62 -15.45
C GLN A 29 -15.88 7.57 -14.39
N ALA A 30 -15.91 6.60 -13.49
CA ALA A 30 -14.88 6.47 -12.48
C ALA A 30 -13.48 6.36 -13.11
N LYS A 31 -12.53 7.05 -12.52
CA LYS A 31 -11.10 6.93 -12.82
C LYS A 31 -10.50 5.93 -11.84
N ILE A 32 -9.85 4.91 -12.36
CA ILE A 32 -9.28 3.80 -11.58
C ILE A 32 -7.77 3.98 -11.49
N LEU A 33 -7.27 4.04 -10.26
CA LEU A 33 -5.83 4.08 -10.00
C LEU A 33 -5.39 2.70 -9.53
N ILE A 34 -4.46 2.08 -10.24
CA ILE A 34 -3.91 0.78 -9.91
C ILE A 34 -2.45 0.95 -9.52
N PHE A 35 -2.14 0.66 -8.26
CA PHE A 35 -0.78 0.69 -7.75
C PHE A 35 -0.13 -0.67 -7.97
N LEU A 36 0.93 -0.67 -8.76
CA LEU A 36 1.71 -1.85 -9.10
C LEU A 36 3.07 -1.83 -8.42
N ARG A 37 3.55 -3.01 -8.15
CA ARG A 37 4.91 -3.27 -7.66
C ARG A 37 5.38 -4.58 -8.25
N ASN A 38 6.70 -4.79 -8.34
CA ASN A 38 7.28 -6.06 -8.74
C ASN A 38 6.63 -7.23 -7.98
N PRO A 39 6.10 -8.27 -8.67
CA PRO A 39 5.36 -9.38 -8.04
C PRO A 39 6.17 -10.12 -6.97
N ALA A 40 7.45 -10.33 -7.20
CA ALA A 40 8.31 -11.01 -6.24
C ALA A 40 8.49 -10.16 -4.96
N ASP A 41 8.66 -8.85 -5.11
CA ASP A 41 8.87 -7.95 -3.99
C ASP A 41 7.58 -7.70 -3.19
N ILE A 42 6.40 -7.68 -3.85
CA ILE A 42 5.12 -7.55 -3.14
C ILE A 42 4.80 -8.82 -2.36
N THR A 43 5.02 -10.00 -2.98
CA THR A 43 4.77 -11.30 -2.34
C THR A 43 5.68 -11.50 -1.13
N PHE A 44 6.97 -11.18 -1.27
CA PHE A 44 7.94 -11.25 -0.18
C PHE A 44 7.59 -10.28 0.96
N SER A 45 7.21 -9.04 0.63
CA SER A 45 6.78 -8.05 1.61
C SER A 45 5.52 -8.49 2.38
N PHE A 46 4.57 -9.10 1.67
CA PHE A 46 3.33 -9.62 2.26
C PHE A 46 3.65 -10.80 3.21
N TYR A 47 4.50 -11.73 2.79
CA TYR A 47 4.96 -12.81 3.65
C TYR A 47 5.60 -12.28 4.94
N GLY A 48 6.52 -11.33 4.86
CA GLY A 48 7.15 -10.72 6.02
C GLY A 48 6.13 -10.10 7.00
N MET A 49 5.11 -9.44 6.47
CA MET A 49 4.02 -8.89 7.25
C MET A 49 3.16 -9.99 7.90
N ALA A 50 2.82 -11.05 7.15
CA ALA A 50 2.00 -12.16 7.63
C ALA A 50 2.71 -12.95 8.74
N VAL A 51 4.00 -13.18 8.64
CA VAL A 51 4.83 -13.79 9.70
C VAL A 51 4.89 -12.89 10.92
N HIS A 52 5.12 -11.58 10.73
CA HIS A 52 5.20 -10.63 11.83
C HIS A 52 3.89 -10.57 12.66
N HIS A 53 2.75 -10.65 11.99
CA HIS A 53 1.44 -10.67 12.65
C HIS A 53 0.98 -12.07 13.09
N HIS A 54 1.85 -13.07 13.04
CA HIS A 54 1.57 -14.46 13.41
C HIS A 54 0.44 -15.13 12.60
N HIS A 55 0.11 -14.60 11.42
CA HIS A 55 -0.87 -15.21 10.52
C HIS A 55 -0.29 -16.39 9.73
N VAL A 56 1.03 -16.40 9.54
CA VAL A 56 1.77 -17.48 8.89
C VAL A 56 2.89 -17.94 9.81
N LYS A 57 2.97 -19.25 10.05
CA LYS A 57 3.98 -19.89 10.91
C LYS A 57 5.08 -20.62 10.11
N ILE A 58 5.09 -20.46 8.78
CA ILE A 58 6.06 -21.09 7.89
C ILE A 58 7.33 -20.22 7.93
N PRO A 59 8.48 -20.74 8.39
CA PRO A 59 9.68 -19.94 8.65
C PRO A 59 10.43 -19.53 7.39
N HIS A 60 10.23 -20.26 6.27
CA HIS A 60 10.96 -20.04 5.02
C HIS A 60 10.03 -19.54 3.93
N PHE A 61 10.42 -18.46 3.26
CA PHE A 61 9.65 -17.86 2.18
C PHE A 61 9.45 -18.84 1.01
N SER A 62 10.50 -19.55 0.63
CA SER A 62 10.48 -20.56 -0.45
C SER A 62 9.43 -21.66 -0.22
N GLU A 63 9.20 -22.05 1.02
CA GLU A 63 8.16 -22.99 1.39
C GLU A 63 6.79 -22.32 1.35
N ALA A 64 6.68 -21.10 1.89
CA ALA A 64 5.43 -20.37 1.97
C ALA A 64 4.82 -20.09 0.60
N ILE A 65 5.61 -19.70 -0.40
CA ILE A 65 5.12 -19.44 -1.77
C ILE A 65 4.63 -20.72 -2.49
N ARG A 66 5.05 -21.90 -2.04
CA ARG A 66 4.65 -23.18 -2.63
C ARG A 66 3.48 -23.84 -1.91
N THR A 67 3.32 -23.58 -0.61
CA THR A 67 2.36 -24.31 0.23
C THR A 67 1.24 -23.46 0.81
N ASN A 68 1.41 -22.15 0.89
CA ASN A 68 0.41 -21.24 1.46
C ASN A 68 -0.33 -20.47 0.37
N GLU A 69 -1.59 -20.77 0.17
CA GLU A 69 -2.43 -20.19 -0.88
C GLU A 69 -2.54 -18.65 -0.76
N ASN A 70 -2.72 -18.12 0.44
CA ASN A 70 -2.81 -16.67 0.65
C ASN A 70 -1.53 -15.92 0.24
N ILE A 71 -0.36 -16.58 0.35
CA ILE A 71 0.91 -16.02 -0.12
C ILE A 71 1.00 -16.15 -1.64
N ARG A 72 0.62 -17.31 -2.21
CA ARG A 72 0.63 -17.56 -3.66
C ARG A 72 -0.28 -16.60 -4.42
N GLU A 73 -1.47 -16.33 -3.94
CA GLU A 73 -2.41 -15.39 -4.59
C GLU A 73 -1.80 -14.00 -4.85
N ARG A 74 -0.80 -13.61 -4.08
CA ARG A 74 -0.09 -12.32 -4.28
C ARG A 74 0.83 -12.31 -5.50
N MET A 75 1.15 -13.49 -6.05
CA MET A 75 1.94 -13.61 -7.27
C MET A 75 1.07 -13.28 -8.51
N PHE A 76 -0.24 -13.55 -8.45
CA PHE A 76 -1.17 -13.47 -9.58
C PHE A 76 -1.83 -12.09 -9.76
N LEU A 77 -1.06 -11.01 -9.57
CA LEU A 77 -1.58 -9.66 -9.74
C LEU A 77 -2.10 -9.40 -11.17
N PHE A 78 -1.52 -10.08 -12.16
CA PHE A 78 -1.88 -9.89 -13.57
C PHE A 78 -3.34 -10.27 -13.87
N SER A 79 -3.87 -11.35 -13.33
CA SER A 79 -5.26 -11.76 -13.54
C SER A 79 -6.24 -10.70 -13.02
N GLN A 80 -5.98 -10.15 -11.85
CA GLN A 80 -6.79 -9.10 -11.23
C GLN A 80 -6.77 -7.79 -12.04
N VAL A 81 -5.59 -7.41 -12.55
CA VAL A 81 -5.44 -6.25 -13.42
C VAL A 81 -6.16 -6.46 -14.76
N LYS A 82 -6.11 -7.67 -15.33
CA LYS A 82 -6.78 -8.02 -16.57
C LYS A 82 -8.30 -7.79 -16.50
N ASP A 83 -8.95 -8.19 -15.41
CA ASP A 83 -10.37 -7.96 -15.22
C ASP A 83 -10.72 -6.47 -15.22
N CYS A 84 -9.89 -5.66 -14.55
CA CYS A 84 -10.06 -4.22 -14.56
C CYS A 84 -9.89 -3.61 -15.97
N ILE A 85 -8.88 -4.05 -16.73
CA ILE A 85 -8.64 -3.59 -18.11
C ILE A 85 -9.79 -3.97 -19.05
N ASN A 86 -10.42 -5.11 -18.83
CA ASN A 86 -11.56 -5.56 -19.64
C ASN A 86 -12.84 -4.77 -19.37
N LEU A 87 -13.01 -4.27 -18.13
CA LEU A 87 -14.21 -3.53 -17.72
C LEU A 87 -14.12 -2.03 -17.97
N PHE A 88 -12.94 -1.44 -17.82
CA PHE A 88 -12.73 -0.01 -17.92
C PHE A 88 -11.91 0.33 -19.16
N SER A 89 -12.23 1.45 -19.81
CA SER A 89 -11.46 1.94 -20.95
C SER A 89 -10.08 2.46 -20.53
N LYS A 90 -9.12 2.45 -21.46
CA LYS A 90 -7.74 2.87 -21.20
C LYS A 90 -7.62 4.27 -20.60
N ASN A 91 -8.49 5.20 -20.98
CA ASN A 91 -8.51 6.56 -20.47
C ASN A 91 -9.12 6.67 -19.05
N GLN A 92 -9.70 5.58 -18.54
CA GLN A 92 -10.20 5.49 -17.17
C GLN A 92 -9.21 4.84 -16.20
N ILE A 93 -8.12 4.24 -16.69
CA ILE A 93 -7.16 3.52 -15.87
C ILE A 93 -5.82 4.23 -15.88
N HIS A 94 -5.24 4.44 -14.71
CA HIS A 94 -3.87 4.90 -14.55
C HIS A 94 -3.08 3.91 -13.70
N PHE A 95 -1.97 3.44 -14.24
CA PHE A 95 -1.04 2.57 -13.52
C PHE A 95 0.03 3.40 -12.83
N PHE A 96 0.14 3.21 -11.54
CA PHE A 96 1.15 3.83 -10.72
C PHE A 96 2.16 2.76 -10.28
N VAL A 97 3.31 2.73 -10.94
CA VAL A 97 4.36 1.73 -10.67
C VAL A 97 5.29 2.26 -9.59
N LEU A 98 5.42 1.51 -8.50
CA LEU A 98 6.19 1.93 -7.33
C LEU A 98 7.66 2.18 -7.67
N GLU A 99 8.24 1.32 -8.49
CA GLU A 99 9.64 1.41 -8.91
C GLU A 99 9.91 2.69 -9.72
N ASP A 100 8.97 3.13 -10.56
CA ASP A 100 9.08 4.37 -11.31
C ASP A 100 8.86 5.59 -10.42
N PHE A 101 7.91 5.51 -9.48
CA PHE A 101 7.74 6.53 -8.45
C PHE A 101 9.01 6.72 -7.61
N MET A 102 9.72 5.65 -7.29
CA MET A 102 10.96 5.76 -6.53
C MET A 102 12.10 6.37 -7.32
N LYS A 103 12.10 6.26 -8.65
CA LYS A 103 13.10 6.91 -9.55
C LYS A 103 12.85 8.41 -9.67
N ASP A 104 11.59 8.80 -9.93
CA ASP A 104 11.19 10.20 -10.10
C ASP A 104 9.78 10.44 -9.52
N ARG A 105 9.75 10.86 -8.27
CA ARG A 105 8.51 11.11 -7.54
C ARG A 105 7.71 12.26 -8.11
N GLU A 106 8.39 13.31 -8.54
CA GLU A 106 7.74 14.51 -9.09
C GLU A 106 7.06 14.20 -10.43
N ALA A 107 7.75 13.52 -11.33
CA ALA A 107 7.17 13.11 -12.60
C ALA A 107 5.99 12.16 -12.43
N ALA A 108 6.08 11.17 -11.52
CA ALA A 108 5.01 10.23 -11.26
C ALA A 108 3.75 10.92 -10.69
N ILE A 109 3.91 11.85 -9.74
CA ILE A 109 2.77 12.61 -9.19
C ILE A 109 2.18 13.55 -10.24
N LYS A 110 3.01 14.19 -11.06
CA LYS A 110 2.54 15.05 -12.14
C LYS A 110 1.68 14.26 -13.13
N SER A 111 2.13 13.09 -13.58
CA SER A 111 1.36 12.19 -14.46
C SER A 111 0.01 11.78 -13.84
N LEU A 112 0.01 11.48 -12.53
CA LEU A 112 -1.22 11.19 -11.81
C LEU A 112 -2.19 12.39 -11.81
N TYR A 113 -1.69 13.61 -11.58
CA TYR A 113 -2.53 14.82 -11.57
C TYR A 113 -3.06 15.16 -12.97
N GLU A 114 -2.26 14.96 -14.00
CA GLU A 114 -2.69 15.08 -15.41
C GLU A 114 -3.85 14.11 -15.70
N PHE A 115 -3.69 12.84 -15.31
CA PHE A 115 -4.75 11.85 -15.45
C PHE A 115 -6.02 12.23 -14.69
N LEU A 116 -5.91 12.75 -13.47
CA LEU A 116 -7.04 13.18 -12.67
C LEU A 116 -7.68 14.47 -13.19
N GLY A 117 -6.95 15.29 -13.93
CA GLY A 117 -7.39 16.60 -14.41
C GLY A 117 -7.39 17.67 -13.31
N VAL A 118 -6.40 17.58 -12.39
CA VAL A 118 -6.20 18.55 -11.30
C VAL A 118 -4.92 19.35 -11.52
N ASP A 119 -4.67 20.32 -10.63
CA ASP A 119 -3.49 21.18 -10.71
C ASP A 119 -2.19 20.36 -10.60
N THR A 120 -1.42 20.36 -11.68
CA THR A 120 -0.15 19.63 -11.81
C THR A 120 1.03 20.30 -11.12
N LEU A 121 0.88 21.57 -10.71
CA LEU A 121 1.93 22.33 -10.02
C LEU A 121 1.94 22.09 -8.52
N PHE A 122 0.88 21.50 -7.99
CA PHE A 122 0.78 21.19 -6.57
C PHE A 122 1.80 20.12 -6.16
N LYS A 123 2.67 20.44 -5.21
CA LYS A 123 3.63 19.49 -4.62
C LYS A 123 3.15 19.10 -3.22
N PRO A 124 2.78 17.81 -2.99
CA PRO A 124 2.38 17.38 -1.67
C PRO A 124 3.52 17.54 -0.66
N PRO A 125 3.31 18.13 0.52
CA PRO A 125 4.34 18.23 1.55
C PRO A 125 4.92 16.86 1.98
N SER A 126 4.13 15.80 1.80
CA SER A 126 4.49 14.42 2.13
C SER A 126 5.23 13.67 1.01
N LEU A 127 5.50 14.29 -0.14
CA LEU A 127 6.07 13.63 -1.31
C LEU A 127 7.37 12.86 -1.01
N ASN A 128 8.20 13.42 -0.13
CA ASN A 128 9.48 12.83 0.24
C ASN A 128 9.44 12.03 1.55
N LEU A 129 8.27 11.93 2.18
CA LEU A 129 8.12 11.16 3.41
C LEU A 129 7.90 9.68 3.08
N VAL A 130 8.56 8.81 3.83
CA VAL A 130 8.35 7.36 3.76
C VAL A 130 7.46 6.97 4.93
N PHE A 131 6.25 6.53 4.63
CA PHE A 131 5.32 5.98 5.61
C PHE A 131 5.42 4.45 5.61
N ASN A 132 5.20 3.84 6.78
CA ASN A 132 5.18 2.39 6.94
C ASN A 132 6.44 1.68 6.41
N ALA A 133 7.62 2.26 6.67
CA ALA A 133 8.87 1.58 6.38
C ALA A 133 8.85 0.17 7.01
N ALA A 134 9.18 -0.85 6.21
CA ALA A 134 9.21 -2.23 6.69
C ALA A 134 10.18 -2.36 7.87
N GLY A 135 9.68 -2.85 8.99
CA GLY A 135 10.49 -3.04 10.20
C GLY A 135 9.65 -3.37 11.42
N SER A 136 10.25 -4.04 12.38
CA SER A 136 9.67 -4.26 13.70
C SER A 136 10.00 -3.10 14.63
N SER A 137 9.10 -2.84 15.57
CA SER A 137 9.38 -1.86 16.63
C SER A 137 10.50 -2.37 17.52
N LYS A 138 11.56 -1.57 17.73
CA LYS A 138 12.63 -1.87 18.68
C LYS A 138 12.08 -2.03 20.09
N PHE A 139 11.10 -1.19 20.41
CA PHE A 139 10.48 -1.14 21.73
C PHE A 139 8.94 -1.28 21.57
N PRO A 140 8.41 -2.53 21.58
CA PRO A 140 6.96 -2.77 21.43
C PRO A 140 6.10 -2.09 22.48
N TRP A 141 6.62 -1.96 23.70
CA TRP A 141 5.93 -1.29 24.82
C TRP A 141 5.66 0.19 24.55
N LEU A 142 6.57 0.88 23.82
CA LEU A 142 6.40 2.29 23.46
C LEU A 142 5.20 2.45 22.51
N ARG A 143 5.04 1.51 21.56
CA ARG A 143 3.90 1.48 20.64
C ARG A 143 2.58 1.18 21.35
N GLN A 144 2.60 0.31 22.36
CA GLN A 144 1.42 0.05 23.20
C GLN A 144 1.04 1.30 24.02
N PHE A 145 2.02 2.03 24.51
CA PHE A 145 1.82 3.28 25.25
C PHE A 145 1.21 4.36 24.34
N GLU A 146 1.75 4.55 23.14
CA GLU A 146 1.21 5.46 22.13
C GLU A 146 -0.25 5.10 21.77
N ASN A 147 -0.55 3.83 21.54
CA ASN A 147 -1.91 3.37 21.23
C ASN A 147 -2.88 3.62 22.40
N LYS A 148 -2.46 3.34 23.62
CA LYS A 148 -3.27 3.56 24.82
C LYS A 148 -3.51 5.06 25.06
N PHE A 149 -2.49 5.89 24.85
CA PHE A 149 -2.61 7.34 24.95
C PHE A 149 -3.58 7.91 23.90
N VAL A 150 -3.44 7.48 22.65
CA VAL A 150 -4.34 7.86 21.55
C VAL A 150 -5.78 7.41 21.83
N SER A 151 -5.99 6.18 22.32
CA SER A 151 -7.33 5.68 22.64
C SER A 151 -7.99 6.46 23.78
N THR A 152 -7.22 6.80 24.81
CA THR A 152 -7.71 7.61 25.95
C THR A 152 -8.12 9.01 25.51
N LEU A 153 -7.30 9.69 24.70
CA LEU A 153 -7.62 11.03 24.18
C LEU A 153 -8.80 11.02 23.21
N SER A 154 -8.94 9.94 22.41
CA SER A 154 -10.12 9.75 21.54
C SER A 154 -11.39 9.56 22.36
N GLY A 155 -11.32 8.82 23.46
CA GLY A 155 -12.44 8.66 24.41
C GLY A 155 -12.87 9.95 25.11
N LEU A 156 -11.96 10.92 25.24
CA LEU A 156 -12.23 12.25 25.78
C LEU A 156 -12.71 13.27 24.74
N GLY A 157 -12.99 12.85 23.49
CA GLY A 157 -13.47 13.72 22.41
C GLY A 157 -12.41 14.65 21.79
N LEU A 158 -11.13 14.52 22.15
CA LEU A 158 -10.03 15.36 21.67
C LEU A 158 -9.46 14.91 20.31
N THR A 159 -10.35 14.48 19.40
CA THR A 159 -9.94 13.92 18.08
C THR A 159 -9.23 14.93 17.16
N GLU A 160 -9.62 16.21 17.22
CA GLU A 160 -8.95 17.26 16.43
C GLU A 160 -7.53 17.56 16.96
N PHE A 161 -7.34 17.55 18.26
CA PHE A 161 -6.03 17.67 18.88
C PHE A 161 -5.11 16.50 18.50
N LEU A 162 -5.66 15.28 18.43
CA LEU A 162 -4.93 14.09 17.95
C LEU A 162 -4.53 14.17 16.47
N LYS A 163 -5.35 14.77 15.62
CA LYS A 163 -4.97 15.00 14.21
C LYS A 163 -3.76 15.93 14.12
N THR A 164 -3.75 16.98 14.92
CA THR A 164 -2.63 17.93 14.98
C THR A 164 -1.35 17.26 15.54
N LEU A 165 -1.47 16.44 16.58
CA LEU A 165 -0.34 15.68 17.13
C LEU A 165 0.21 14.62 16.18
N LYS A 166 -0.65 13.91 15.44
CA LYS A 166 -0.22 12.91 14.44
C LYS A 166 0.53 13.52 13.25
N THR A 167 0.27 14.78 12.95
CA THR A 167 1.02 15.53 11.92
C THR A 167 2.33 16.09 12.44
N TRP A 168 2.57 16.03 13.75
CA TRP A 168 3.79 16.58 14.34
C TRP A 168 5.00 15.69 13.99
N SER A 169 6.01 16.30 13.45
CA SER A 169 7.27 15.66 13.03
C SER A 169 7.97 14.84 14.12
N VAL A 170 7.67 15.11 15.39
CA VAL A 170 8.23 14.41 16.55
C VAL A 170 7.74 12.97 16.66
N ILE A 171 6.44 12.71 16.45
CA ILE A 171 5.88 11.33 16.50
C ILE A 171 6.38 10.52 15.29
N GLN A 172 6.44 11.13 14.12
CA GLN A 172 6.99 10.47 12.93
C GLN A 172 8.48 10.14 13.09
N LYS A 173 9.26 11.06 13.70
CA LYS A 173 10.67 10.85 14.00
C LYS A 173 10.89 9.76 15.06
N SER A 174 10.05 9.71 16.11
CA SER A 174 10.11 8.65 17.12
C SER A 174 9.80 7.27 16.54
N GLN A 175 8.82 7.17 15.65
CA GLN A 175 8.48 5.94 14.96
C GLN A 175 9.59 5.48 14.02
N GLN A 176 10.23 6.39 13.27
CA GLN A 176 11.38 6.07 12.43
C GLN A 176 12.58 5.58 13.25
N LEU A 177 12.87 6.21 14.40
CA LEU A 177 13.95 5.83 15.31
C LEU A 177 13.66 4.50 16.02
N ASN A 178 12.39 4.20 16.27
CA ASN A 178 11.94 2.98 16.94
C ASN A 178 11.77 1.79 15.97
N THR A 179 12.05 1.95 14.68
CA THR A 179 11.95 0.87 13.70
C THR A 179 13.31 0.21 13.48
N THR A 180 13.42 -1.09 13.71
CA THR A 180 14.52 -1.89 13.21
C THR A 180 14.19 -2.32 11.79
N LYS A 181 15.11 -2.07 10.85
CA LYS A 181 15.05 -2.81 9.58
C LYS A 181 15.08 -4.29 9.91
N HIS A 182 14.10 -5.06 9.47
CA HIS A 182 14.23 -6.51 9.50
C HIS A 182 15.59 -6.85 8.87
N LYS A 183 16.37 -7.75 9.50
CA LYS A 183 17.37 -8.48 8.76
C LYS A 183 16.63 -9.12 7.60
N ASN A 184 16.76 -8.52 6.43
CA ASN A 184 16.11 -9.00 5.24
C ASN A 184 16.59 -10.42 5.03
N HIS A 185 15.71 -11.39 5.16
CA HIS A 185 15.85 -12.59 4.38
C HIS A 185 15.84 -12.07 2.94
N GLU A 186 16.99 -12.07 2.31
CA GLU A 186 17.08 -11.63 0.93
C GLU A 186 16.25 -12.60 0.10
N LEU A 187 15.43 -12.04 -0.76
CA LEU A 187 14.65 -12.81 -1.71
C LEU A 187 15.64 -13.52 -2.65
N SER A 188 15.68 -14.86 -2.61
CA SER A 188 16.62 -15.64 -3.41
C SER A 188 16.33 -15.47 -4.91
N ILE A 189 17.37 -15.67 -5.74
CA ILE A 189 17.21 -15.64 -7.20
C ILE A 189 16.25 -16.76 -7.66
N GLU A 190 16.29 -17.90 -7.00
CA GLU A 190 15.44 -19.06 -7.29
C GLU A 190 13.96 -18.77 -6.99
N ASP A 191 13.67 -18.11 -5.87
CA ASP A 191 12.29 -17.71 -5.53
C ASP A 191 11.76 -16.63 -6.48
N ARG A 192 12.61 -15.68 -6.90
CA ARG A 192 12.23 -14.72 -7.94
C ARG A 192 11.87 -15.41 -9.24
N LYS A 193 12.71 -16.35 -9.68
CA LYS A 193 12.49 -17.11 -10.91
C LYS A 193 11.18 -17.89 -10.83
N TYR A 194 10.95 -18.60 -9.73
CA TYR A 194 9.70 -19.32 -9.50
C TYR A 194 8.47 -18.42 -9.64
N ILE A 195 8.49 -17.21 -9.04
CA ILE A 195 7.36 -16.27 -9.09
C ILE A 195 7.12 -15.72 -10.51
N TYR A 196 8.14 -15.64 -11.35
CA TYR A 196 7.99 -15.14 -12.73
C TYR A 196 7.60 -16.22 -13.74
N GLU A 197 7.77 -17.49 -13.38
CA GLU A 197 7.43 -18.64 -14.26
C GLU A 197 6.01 -19.16 -14.04
N GLU A 198 5.35 -18.84 -12.91
CA GLU A 198 3.96 -19.16 -12.58
C GLU A 198 2.97 -18.10 -13.12
#